data_fc56e447a0324d9a5d430873458988a0
#
_entry.id   fc56e447a0324d9a5d430873458988a0
#
_cell.length_a   1.000
_cell.length_b   1.000
_cell.length_c   1.000
_cell.angle_alpha   90.00
_cell.angle_beta   90.00
_cell.angle_gamma   90.00
#
_symmetry.space_group_name_H-M   'P 1'
#
loop_
_entity.id
_entity.type
_entity.pdbx_description
1 polymer ?
#
loop_
_entity_poly.entity_id
_entity_poly.type
_entity_poly.pdbx_seq_one_letter_code
_entity_poly.pdbx_strand_id
1 'polypeptide(L)'
;MCLCLLLIAGSASAQVDQGAITGTVTDNTGAIVPDAQVTLRATDTGLTLQNKSNGSGSYTFSPIKIGNYTVSAFAPGFQTTTRQNLHVDVQQRLQVNLALSPGQVSQTVTVSGGVALLQTQSSAVGQVIDTKTINETPLNGRNWVYIAQLTAGVAPPFGNTRGSGSGDFVANGQRAEQNNFILDGVDNNTNLVDFLNGSSFVMRPPPDALAEFNLQTSNFSAEF
;
A
#
# COMPACT_ATOMS: atom_id res chain seq x y z
N MET A 1 19.11 -40.76 25.13
CA MET A 1 18.00 -39.86 25.43
C MET A 1 18.04 -38.72 24.42
N CYS A 2 17.38 -38.91 23.27
CA CYS A 2 17.38 -37.95 22.16
C CYS A 2 16.24 -36.94 22.41
N LEU A 3 16.63 -35.70 22.65
CA LEU A 3 15.71 -34.57 22.86
C LEU A 3 15.28 -34.10 21.44
N CYS A 4 14.09 -34.48 20.99
CA CYS A 4 13.48 -33.91 19.80
C CYS A 4 13.09 -32.47 20.09
N LEU A 5 13.90 -31.54 19.59
CA LEU A 5 13.56 -30.12 19.55
C LEU A 5 12.49 -29.94 18.45
N LEU A 6 11.23 -29.84 18.85
CA LEU A 6 10.13 -29.53 17.96
C LEU A 6 10.26 -28.04 17.58
N LEU A 7 10.83 -27.78 16.41
CA LEU A 7 10.82 -26.45 15.78
C LEU A 7 9.38 -26.11 15.42
N ILE A 8 8.76 -25.28 16.25
CA ILE A 8 7.54 -24.57 15.89
C ILE A 8 7.95 -23.51 14.86
N ALA A 9 7.91 -23.88 13.59
CA ALA A 9 7.99 -22.94 12.51
C ALA A 9 6.69 -22.10 12.52
N GLY A 10 6.69 -20.99 13.28
CA GLY A 10 5.68 -19.96 13.13
C GLY A 10 5.69 -19.49 11.69
N SER A 11 4.54 -19.50 11.04
CA SER A 11 4.37 -18.94 9.70
C SER A 11 4.66 -17.44 9.77
N ALA A 12 5.88 -17.03 9.46
CA ALA A 12 6.21 -15.64 9.21
C ALA A 12 5.51 -15.23 7.91
N SER A 13 4.32 -14.67 8.03
CA SER A 13 3.64 -14.05 6.90
C SER A 13 4.32 -12.71 6.63
N ALA A 14 5.19 -12.67 5.65
CA ALA A 14 5.68 -11.42 5.09
C ALA A 14 4.51 -10.75 4.35
N GLN A 15 3.87 -9.75 4.99
CA GLN A 15 2.61 -9.14 4.51
C GLN A 15 2.82 -7.74 3.94
N VAL A 16 3.91 -7.48 3.27
CA VAL A 16 4.33 -6.13 2.86
C VAL A 16 3.69 -5.68 1.54
N ASP A 17 3.15 -6.59 0.73
CA ASP A 17 2.44 -6.30 -0.52
C ASP A 17 0.95 -5.99 -0.32
N GLN A 18 0.56 -5.67 0.91
CA GLN A 18 -0.85 -5.55 1.30
C GLN A 18 -1.19 -4.14 1.75
N GLY A 19 -2.43 -3.77 1.52
CA GLY A 19 -3.02 -2.55 2.03
C GLY A 19 -4.21 -2.83 2.93
N ALA A 20 -4.95 -1.78 3.25
CA ALA A 20 -6.18 -1.87 4.02
C ALA A 20 -7.21 -0.84 3.52
N ILE A 21 -8.48 -1.20 3.61
CA ILE A 21 -9.59 -0.27 3.47
C ILE A 21 -10.30 -0.18 4.82
N THR A 22 -10.43 1.03 5.33
CA THR A 22 -11.14 1.34 6.57
C THR A 22 -12.19 2.40 6.32
N GLY A 23 -13.16 2.54 7.20
CA GLY A 23 -14.13 3.62 7.08
C GLY A 23 -15.23 3.54 8.12
N THR A 24 -16.16 4.47 8.01
CA THR A 24 -17.36 4.52 8.86
C THR A 24 -18.61 4.48 7.98
N VAL A 25 -19.64 3.82 8.49
CA VAL A 25 -20.97 3.82 7.90
C VAL A 25 -21.84 4.75 8.72
N THR A 26 -22.39 5.78 8.07
CA THR A 26 -23.27 6.77 8.67
C THR A 26 -24.57 6.88 7.86
N ASP A 27 -25.59 7.48 8.42
CA ASP A 27 -26.72 7.92 7.65
C ASP A 27 -26.50 9.32 7.06
N ASN A 28 -27.51 9.85 6.35
CA ASN A 28 -27.45 11.18 5.74
C ASN A 28 -27.46 12.33 6.77
N THR A 29 -27.74 12.06 8.04
CA THR A 29 -27.67 13.04 9.14
C THR A 29 -26.31 13.02 9.85
N GLY A 30 -25.45 12.03 9.50
CA GLY A 30 -24.18 11.80 10.15
C GLY A 30 -24.22 10.86 11.35
N ALA A 31 -25.41 10.28 11.67
CA ALA A 31 -25.53 9.30 12.72
C ALA A 31 -24.90 7.97 12.28
N ILE A 32 -24.22 7.28 13.22
CA ILE A 32 -23.58 6.00 12.95
C ILE A 32 -24.61 4.91 12.69
N VAL A 33 -24.33 4.01 11.74
CA VAL A 33 -25.14 2.85 11.42
C VAL A 33 -24.37 1.60 11.80
N PRO A 34 -24.64 1.00 12.97
CA PRO A 34 -24.03 -0.26 13.39
C PRO A 34 -24.61 -1.43 12.61
N ASP A 35 -23.88 -2.55 12.61
CA ASP A 35 -24.30 -3.82 11.97
C ASP A 35 -24.62 -3.71 10.45
N ALA A 36 -24.25 -2.63 9.79
CA ALA A 36 -24.35 -2.52 8.36
C ALA A 36 -23.44 -3.55 7.68
N GLN A 37 -23.97 -4.29 6.73
CA GLN A 37 -23.20 -5.24 5.94
C GLN A 37 -22.35 -4.48 4.93
N VAL A 38 -21.04 -4.58 5.03
CA VAL A 38 -20.10 -3.98 4.07
C VAL A 38 -19.48 -5.07 3.23
N THR A 39 -19.53 -4.89 1.93
CA THR A 39 -18.99 -5.83 0.94
C THR A 39 -17.89 -5.13 0.16
N LEU A 40 -16.71 -5.73 0.15
CA LEU A 40 -15.56 -5.32 -0.65
C LEU A 40 -15.42 -6.30 -1.82
N ARG A 41 -15.37 -5.78 -3.05
CA ARG A 41 -15.13 -6.56 -4.26
C ARG A 41 -13.90 -6.08 -4.99
N ALA A 42 -12.96 -6.98 -5.23
CA ALA A 42 -11.82 -6.72 -6.11
C ALA A 42 -12.31 -6.73 -7.57
N THR A 43 -12.06 -5.65 -8.30
CA THR A 43 -12.56 -5.48 -9.68
C THR A 43 -11.84 -6.43 -10.64
N ASP A 44 -10.55 -6.66 -10.41
CA ASP A 44 -9.68 -7.40 -11.33
C ASP A 44 -9.84 -8.93 -11.18
N THR A 45 -10.07 -9.41 -9.95
CA THR A 45 -10.16 -10.85 -9.65
C THR A 45 -11.58 -11.32 -9.37
N GLY A 46 -12.50 -10.40 -9.10
CA GLY A 46 -13.87 -10.71 -8.65
C GLY A 46 -13.97 -11.22 -7.21
N LEU A 47 -12.85 -11.29 -6.47
CA LEU A 47 -12.85 -11.70 -5.06
C LEU A 47 -13.75 -10.79 -4.25
N THR A 48 -14.62 -11.39 -3.44
CA THR A 48 -15.55 -10.66 -2.59
C THR A 48 -15.32 -11.01 -1.13
N LEU A 49 -15.12 -9.98 -0.31
CA LEU A 49 -14.99 -10.06 1.14
C LEU A 49 -16.17 -9.34 1.79
N GLN A 50 -16.64 -9.85 2.91
CA GLN A 50 -17.75 -9.26 3.66
C GLN A 50 -17.34 -9.01 5.10
N ASN A 51 -17.79 -7.88 5.64
CA ASN A 51 -17.61 -7.51 7.04
C ASN A 51 -18.84 -6.72 7.50
N LYS A 52 -18.99 -6.52 8.81
CA LYS A 52 -20.03 -5.67 9.39
C LYS A 52 -19.42 -4.45 10.06
N SER A 53 -20.12 -3.33 10.03
CA SER A 53 -19.77 -2.19 10.86
C SER A 53 -19.99 -2.52 12.35
N ASN A 54 -19.06 -2.08 13.17
CA ASN A 54 -19.13 -2.28 14.62
C ASN A 54 -20.08 -1.25 15.29
N GLY A 55 -20.15 -1.27 16.63
CA GLY A 55 -21.01 -0.35 17.40
C GLY A 55 -20.66 1.14 17.22
N SER A 56 -19.49 1.50 16.72
CA SER A 56 -19.09 2.85 16.34
C SER A 56 -19.29 3.13 14.84
N GLY A 57 -19.97 2.24 14.12
CA GLY A 57 -20.15 2.34 12.67
C GLY A 57 -18.90 2.05 11.84
N SER A 58 -17.78 1.71 12.47
CA SER A 58 -16.50 1.50 11.77
C SER A 58 -16.40 0.10 11.16
N TYR A 59 -15.75 0.02 10.01
CA TYR A 59 -15.42 -1.26 9.37
C TYR A 59 -13.98 -1.27 8.88
N THR A 60 -13.41 -2.46 8.72
CA THR A 60 -12.03 -2.63 8.25
C THR A 60 -11.92 -3.90 7.42
N PHE A 61 -11.26 -3.77 6.28
CA PHE A 61 -10.75 -4.89 5.49
C PHE A 61 -9.23 -4.80 5.50
N SER A 62 -8.59 -5.69 6.21
CA SER A 62 -7.13 -5.79 6.32
C SER A 62 -6.77 -7.21 6.74
N PRO A 63 -5.76 -7.82 6.12
CA PRO A 63 -5.01 -7.35 4.98
C PRO A 63 -5.74 -7.58 3.64
N ILE A 64 -5.53 -6.71 2.65
CA ILE A 64 -6.02 -6.87 1.28
C ILE A 64 -4.90 -6.66 0.29
N LYS A 65 -4.94 -7.31 -0.88
CA LYS A 65 -3.95 -7.11 -1.93
C LYS A 65 -4.07 -5.71 -2.56
N ILE A 66 -2.99 -5.24 -3.17
CA ILE A 66 -3.00 -4.05 -4.00
C ILE A 66 -3.92 -4.24 -5.22
N GLY A 67 -4.55 -3.18 -5.70
CA GLY A 67 -5.42 -3.24 -6.88
C GLY A 67 -6.69 -2.39 -6.77
N ASN A 68 -7.63 -2.65 -7.67
CA ASN A 68 -8.85 -1.87 -7.80
C ASN A 68 -10.02 -2.56 -7.09
N TYR A 69 -10.79 -1.75 -6.36
CA TYR A 69 -11.87 -2.24 -5.52
C TYR A 69 -13.15 -1.43 -5.68
N THR A 70 -14.24 -2.09 -5.33
CA THR A 70 -15.55 -1.49 -5.11
C THR A 70 -16.02 -1.87 -3.71
N VAL A 71 -16.45 -0.88 -2.94
CA VAL A 71 -17.05 -1.09 -1.60
C VAL A 71 -18.52 -0.75 -1.65
N SER A 72 -19.37 -1.62 -1.11
CA SER A 72 -20.79 -1.36 -0.94
C SER A 72 -21.21 -1.59 0.51
N ALA A 73 -22.15 -0.77 0.99
CA ALA A 73 -22.76 -0.95 2.31
C ALA A 73 -24.27 -1.07 2.18
N PHE A 74 -24.81 -1.97 2.99
CA PHE A 74 -26.24 -2.26 3.08
C PHE A 74 -26.66 -2.32 4.56
N ALA A 75 -27.80 -1.71 4.87
CA ALA A 75 -28.49 -1.87 6.15
C ALA A 75 -30.01 -1.89 5.93
N PRO A 76 -30.78 -2.61 6.79
CA PRO A 76 -32.26 -2.62 6.67
C PRO A 76 -32.84 -1.21 6.80
N GLY A 77 -33.74 -0.83 5.89
CA GLY A 77 -34.35 0.50 5.85
C GLY A 77 -33.54 1.57 5.13
N PHE A 78 -32.40 1.21 4.57
CA PHE A 78 -31.54 2.10 3.80
C PHE A 78 -31.32 1.60 2.38
N GLN A 79 -31.03 2.52 1.48
CA GLN A 79 -30.57 2.21 0.12
C GLN A 79 -29.12 1.69 0.17
N THR A 80 -28.77 0.76 -0.73
CA THR A 80 -27.39 0.32 -0.86
C THR A 80 -26.52 1.44 -1.44
N THR A 81 -25.48 1.82 -0.73
CA THR A 81 -24.49 2.79 -1.22
C THR A 81 -23.26 2.04 -1.72
N THR A 82 -22.78 2.41 -2.92
CA THR A 82 -21.61 1.80 -3.56
C THR A 82 -20.59 2.88 -3.94
N ARG A 83 -19.34 2.66 -3.56
CA ARG A 83 -18.17 3.42 -4.00
C ARG A 83 -17.33 2.58 -4.94
N GLN A 84 -17.12 3.08 -6.15
CA GLN A 84 -16.33 2.42 -7.19
C GLN A 84 -14.99 3.13 -7.41
N ASN A 85 -14.12 2.48 -8.19
CA ASN A 85 -12.81 3.02 -8.60
C ASN A 85 -11.91 3.38 -7.40
N LEU A 86 -11.89 2.51 -6.41
CA LEU A 86 -11.00 2.63 -5.25
C LEU A 86 -9.71 1.90 -5.59
N HIS A 87 -8.62 2.62 -5.75
CA HIS A 87 -7.30 2.02 -5.90
C HIS A 87 -6.61 1.93 -4.55
N VAL A 88 -6.05 0.77 -4.25
CA VAL A 88 -5.26 0.52 -3.02
C VAL A 88 -3.84 0.21 -3.44
N ASP A 89 -2.93 1.10 -3.06
CA ASP A 89 -1.50 0.97 -3.27
C ASP A 89 -0.86 0.09 -2.17
N VAL A 90 0.40 -0.28 -2.39
CA VAL A 90 1.19 -1.04 -1.41
C VAL A 90 1.30 -0.26 -0.09
N GLN A 91 1.02 -0.94 1.02
CA GLN A 91 1.04 -0.39 2.39
C GLN A 91 0.05 0.77 2.62
N GLN A 92 -0.85 1.02 1.69
CA GLN A 92 -1.84 2.08 1.82
C GLN A 92 -2.97 1.68 2.78
N ARG A 93 -3.37 2.61 3.64
CA ARG A 93 -4.61 2.55 4.43
C ARG A 93 -5.61 3.56 3.85
N LEU A 94 -6.49 3.06 2.98
CA LEU A 94 -7.49 3.88 2.31
C LEU A 94 -8.71 4.07 3.21
N GLN A 95 -9.08 5.32 3.50
CA GLN A 95 -10.29 5.62 4.26
C GLN A 95 -11.46 5.86 3.32
N VAL A 96 -12.51 5.06 3.44
CA VAL A 96 -13.73 5.12 2.62
C VAL A 96 -14.95 5.21 3.54
N ASN A 97 -15.50 6.40 3.71
CA ASN A 97 -16.71 6.59 4.49
C ASN A 97 -17.94 6.44 3.59
N LEU A 98 -18.97 5.74 4.09
CA LEU A 98 -20.19 5.42 3.37
C LEU A 98 -21.39 6.04 4.09
N ALA A 99 -22.06 6.97 3.40
CA ALA A 99 -23.32 7.53 3.88
C ALA A 99 -24.50 6.79 3.25
N LEU A 100 -25.36 6.23 4.07
CA LEU A 100 -26.57 5.53 3.67
C LEU A 100 -27.77 6.48 3.68
N SER A 101 -28.55 6.47 2.61
CA SER A 101 -29.80 7.24 2.53
C SER A 101 -30.98 6.34 2.90
N PRO A 102 -31.96 6.82 3.68
CA PRO A 102 -33.20 6.09 3.91
C PRO A 102 -33.92 5.78 2.59
N GLY A 103 -34.45 4.59 2.44
CA GLY A 103 -35.17 4.20 1.22
C GLY A 103 -35.30 2.69 1.05
N GLN A 104 -35.93 2.29 -0.06
CA GLN A 104 -36.10 0.88 -0.37
C GLN A 104 -34.77 0.25 -0.81
N VAL A 105 -34.54 -0.97 -0.37
CA VAL A 105 -33.33 -1.78 -0.64
C VAL A 105 -33.04 -1.98 -2.14
N SER A 106 -34.04 -1.86 -2.99
CA SER A 106 -33.90 -2.03 -4.45
C SER A 106 -33.21 -0.88 -5.17
N GLN A 107 -32.94 0.24 -4.48
CA GLN A 107 -32.24 1.39 -5.05
C GLN A 107 -30.79 1.40 -4.64
N THR A 108 -29.90 1.50 -5.62
CA THR A 108 -28.44 1.61 -5.40
C THR A 108 -27.99 3.02 -5.76
N VAL A 109 -27.34 3.68 -4.83
CA VAL A 109 -26.67 4.95 -5.07
C VAL A 109 -25.20 4.67 -5.38
N THR A 110 -24.82 4.89 -6.64
CA THR A 110 -23.40 4.79 -7.03
C THR A 110 -22.74 6.14 -6.91
N VAL A 111 -21.75 6.25 -6.05
CA VAL A 111 -20.94 7.44 -5.91
C VAL A 111 -19.67 7.24 -6.72
N SER A 112 -19.64 7.78 -7.94
CA SER A 112 -18.44 7.85 -8.78
C SER A 112 -17.71 9.15 -8.44
N GLY A 113 -16.80 9.10 -7.50
CA GLY A 113 -16.00 10.26 -7.11
C GLY A 113 -14.55 10.07 -7.52
N GLY A 114 -14.11 10.77 -8.56
CA GLY A 114 -12.69 10.93 -8.89
C GLY A 114 -11.96 11.89 -7.95
N VAL A 115 -12.33 11.93 -6.69
CA VAL A 115 -11.54 12.66 -5.68
C VAL A 115 -10.46 11.71 -5.22
N ALA A 116 -9.20 12.11 -5.46
CA ALA A 116 -8.07 11.43 -4.84
C ALA A 116 -8.34 11.33 -3.33
N LEU A 117 -8.58 10.11 -2.85
CA LEU A 117 -8.81 9.88 -1.44
C LEU A 117 -7.47 10.15 -0.73
N LEU A 118 -7.45 11.17 0.11
CA LEU A 118 -6.27 11.54 0.87
C LEU A 118 -5.87 10.38 1.80
N GLN A 119 -4.58 10.09 1.87
CA GLN A 119 -4.03 9.15 2.85
C GLN A 119 -4.01 9.81 4.22
N THR A 120 -5.15 9.84 4.90
CA THR A 120 -5.30 10.47 6.21
C THR A 120 -4.93 9.55 7.37
N GLN A 121 -4.69 8.28 7.09
CA GLN A 121 -4.42 7.23 8.09
C GLN A 121 -2.93 6.91 8.23
N SER A 122 -2.06 7.51 7.42
CA SER A 122 -0.61 7.33 7.50
C SER A 122 0.08 8.67 7.65
N SER A 123 1.06 8.74 8.56
CA SER A 123 1.97 9.88 8.72
C SER A 123 3.25 9.71 7.89
N ALA A 124 3.41 8.59 7.18
CA ALA A 124 4.57 8.34 6.34
C ALA A 124 4.66 9.40 5.24
N VAL A 125 5.86 9.95 5.09
CA VAL A 125 6.18 10.88 4.00
C VAL A 125 6.93 10.10 2.94
N GLY A 126 6.35 10.07 1.74
CA GLY A 126 6.91 9.30 0.64
C GLY A 126 6.10 9.43 -0.63
N GLN A 127 6.40 8.60 -1.59
CA GLN A 127 5.71 8.55 -2.88
C GLN A 127 5.60 7.11 -3.37
N VAL A 128 4.43 6.74 -3.86
CA VAL A 128 4.23 5.52 -4.64
C VAL A 128 4.48 5.83 -6.11
N ILE A 129 5.30 5.04 -6.75
CA ILE A 129 5.65 5.14 -8.17
C ILE A 129 5.06 3.92 -8.85
N ASP A 130 4.07 4.15 -9.69
CA ASP A 130 3.32 3.12 -10.39
C ASP A 130 4.04 2.57 -11.63
N THR A 131 3.58 1.43 -12.13
CA THR A 131 4.09 0.79 -13.35
C THR A 131 4.13 1.73 -14.54
N LYS A 132 3.14 2.61 -14.69
CA LYS A 132 3.08 3.55 -15.81
C LYS A 132 4.25 4.53 -15.75
N THR A 133 4.48 5.14 -14.59
CA THR A 133 5.62 6.04 -14.37
C THR A 133 6.95 5.35 -14.60
N ILE A 134 7.08 4.09 -14.13
CA ILE A 134 8.31 3.28 -14.31
C ILE A 134 8.58 3.03 -15.81
N ASN A 135 7.55 2.69 -16.58
CA ASN A 135 7.68 2.34 -18.00
C ASN A 135 7.79 3.55 -18.93
N GLU A 136 7.14 4.67 -18.60
CA GLU A 136 7.14 5.88 -19.43
C GLU A 136 8.33 6.80 -19.13
N THR A 137 9.00 6.65 -17.99
CA THR A 137 10.18 7.47 -17.65
C THR A 137 11.42 6.96 -18.40
N PRO A 138 12.14 7.81 -19.13
CA PRO A 138 13.39 7.42 -19.77
C PRO A 138 14.46 7.12 -18.74
N LEU A 139 14.76 5.85 -18.54
CA LEU A 139 15.69 5.36 -17.52
C LEU A 139 17.04 5.00 -18.15
N ASN A 140 18.12 5.55 -17.61
CA ASN A 140 19.46 5.16 -17.99
C ASN A 140 19.73 3.71 -17.56
N GLY A 141 20.02 2.84 -18.51
CA GLY A 141 20.24 1.41 -18.27
C GLY A 141 19.02 0.68 -17.68
N ARG A 142 17.79 1.21 -17.91
CA ARG A 142 16.54 0.67 -17.34
C ARG A 142 16.58 0.54 -15.81
N ASN A 143 17.31 1.42 -15.14
CA ASN A 143 17.41 1.41 -13.69
C ASN A 143 16.31 2.28 -13.07
N TRP A 144 15.22 1.66 -12.65
CA TRP A 144 14.07 2.31 -12.03
C TRP A 144 14.39 2.96 -10.67
N VAL A 145 15.44 2.55 -10.00
CA VAL A 145 15.87 3.17 -8.73
C VAL A 145 16.19 4.66 -8.90
N TYR A 146 16.61 5.09 -10.09
CA TYR A 146 16.81 6.52 -10.37
C TYR A 146 15.52 7.35 -10.27
N ILE A 147 14.35 6.74 -10.42
CA ILE A 147 13.08 7.45 -10.24
C ILE A 147 12.92 7.93 -8.79
N ALA A 148 13.51 7.22 -7.82
CA ALA A 148 13.51 7.66 -6.43
C ALA A 148 14.08 9.08 -6.28
N GLN A 149 15.03 9.48 -7.11
CA GLN A 149 15.64 10.82 -7.09
C GLN A 149 14.69 11.94 -7.57
N LEU A 150 13.53 11.60 -8.14
CA LEU A 150 12.47 12.56 -8.47
C LEU A 150 11.61 12.91 -7.27
N THR A 151 11.73 12.15 -6.17
CA THR A 151 10.98 12.39 -4.95
C THR A 151 11.61 13.51 -4.13
N ALA A 152 10.79 14.35 -3.53
CA ALA A 152 11.27 15.43 -2.68
C ALA A 152 12.11 14.91 -1.49
N GLY A 153 13.25 15.53 -1.24
CA GLY A 153 14.20 15.14 -0.18
C GLY A 153 15.15 14.01 -0.56
N VAL A 154 15.09 13.52 -1.81
CA VAL A 154 15.98 12.49 -2.32
C VAL A 154 17.00 13.10 -3.28
N ALA A 155 18.26 12.71 -3.13
CA ALA A 155 19.34 13.18 -3.97
C ALA A 155 20.25 12.00 -4.39
N PRO A 156 20.99 12.13 -5.50
CA PRO A 156 22.06 11.18 -5.80
C PRO A 156 23.11 11.17 -4.69
N PRO A 157 23.78 10.04 -4.45
CA PRO A 157 24.84 9.97 -3.44
C PRO A 157 26.01 10.89 -3.80
N PHE A 158 26.59 11.52 -2.79
CA PHE A 158 27.73 12.42 -2.98
C PHE A 158 29.03 11.65 -3.17
N GLY A 159 29.76 11.99 -4.23
CA GLY A 159 31.13 11.50 -4.44
C GLY A 159 31.24 10.04 -4.84
N ASN A 160 32.45 9.52 -4.71
CA ASN A 160 32.79 8.12 -5.01
C ASN A 160 32.46 7.23 -3.79
N THR A 161 31.30 7.44 -3.17
CA THR A 161 30.84 6.58 -2.09
C THR A 161 30.45 5.20 -2.67
N ARG A 162 30.66 4.18 -1.87
CA ARG A 162 30.14 2.84 -2.15
C ARG A 162 28.65 2.98 -2.47
N GLY A 163 28.21 2.42 -3.59
CA GLY A 163 26.84 2.57 -4.04
C GLY A 163 26.60 3.63 -5.11
N SER A 164 27.57 4.51 -5.39
CA SER A 164 27.37 5.62 -6.33
C SER A 164 27.20 5.22 -7.80
N GLY A 165 27.44 3.97 -8.15
CA GLY A 165 27.41 3.51 -9.56
C GLY A 165 26.13 2.84 -10.02
N SER A 166 25.25 2.40 -9.12
CA SER A 166 24.14 1.50 -9.48
C SER A 166 22.74 2.03 -9.19
N GLY A 167 22.60 3.31 -8.90
CA GLY A 167 21.32 3.98 -8.70
C GLY A 167 20.92 4.15 -7.26
N ASP A 168 21.81 3.94 -6.31
CA ASP A 168 21.58 4.31 -4.92
C ASP A 168 21.22 5.79 -4.78
N PHE A 169 20.58 6.14 -3.70
CA PHE A 169 20.14 7.50 -3.41
C PHE A 169 20.35 7.84 -1.94
N VAL A 170 20.33 9.12 -1.64
CA VAL A 170 20.36 9.67 -0.29
C VAL A 170 19.02 10.31 0.00
N ALA A 171 18.37 9.91 1.08
CA ALA A 171 17.11 10.50 1.51
C ALA A 171 17.33 11.37 2.75
N ASN A 172 16.83 12.63 2.73
CA ASN A 172 16.89 13.57 3.86
C ASN A 172 18.28 13.75 4.49
N GLY A 173 19.35 13.66 3.69
CA GLY A 173 20.73 13.84 4.14
C GLY A 173 21.35 12.62 4.84
N GLN A 174 20.67 11.48 4.88
CA GLN A 174 21.21 10.23 5.39
C GLN A 174 22.18 9.60 4.37
N ARG A 175 22.98 8.65 4.81
CA ARG A 175 23.89 7.92 3.91
C ARG A 175 23.09 6.87 3.10
N ALA A 176 23.54 6.58 1.88
CA ALA A 176 22.90 5.58 1.02
C ALA A 176 22.83 4.19 1.67
N GLU A 177 23.80 3.84 2.49
CA GLU A 177 23.87 2.56 3.21
C GLU A 177 22.83 2.43 4.33
N GLN A 178 22.12 3.52 4.66
CA GLN A 178 21.03 3.53 5.65
C GLN A 178 19.66 3.30 5.02
N ASN A 179 19.60 3.22 3.69
CA ASN A 179 18.36 2.85 3.02
C ASN A 179 18.01 1.39 3.32
N ASN A 180 16.72 1.13 3.49
CA ASN A 180 16.18 -0.21 3.67
C ASN A 180 15.40 -0.60 2.41
N PHE A 181 15.85 -1.66 1.75
CA PHE A 181 15.23 -2.19 0.53
C PHE A 181 14.49 -3.48 0.86
N ILE A 182 13.20 -3.51 0.59
CA ILE A 182 12.33 -4.66 0.79
C ILE A 182 11.71 -5.02 -0.55
N LEU A 183 11.84 -6.27 -0.97
CA LEU A 183 11.25 -6.80 -2.20
C LEU A 183 10.18 -7.84 -1.83
N ASP A 184 8.91 -7.53 -2.14
CA ASP A 184 7.76 -8.40 -1.82
C ASP A 184 7.76 -8.89 -0.36
N GLY A 185 8.14 -8.00 0.57
CA GLY A 185 8.20 -8.31 1.99
C GLY A 185 9.47 -9.00 2.47
N VAL A 186 10.40 -9.27 1.58
CA VAL A 186 11.67 -9.91 1.91
C VAL A 186 12.79 -8.88 1.94
N ASP A 187 13.66 -8.98 2.94
CA ASP A 187 14.87 -8.17 3.04
C ASP A 187 15.73 -8.32 1.77
N ASN A 188 15.97 -7.21 1.09
CA ASN A 188 16.78 -7.13 -0.12
C ASN A 188 18.07 -6.30 0.10
N ASN A 189 18.46 -6.06 1.33
CA ASN A 189 19.66 -5.31 1.66
C ASN A 189 20.92 -6.15 1.50
N THR A 190 22.02 -5.53 1.08
CA THR A 190 23.34 -6.14 1.14
C THR A 190 23.96 -5.93 2.51
N ASN A 191 24.32 -7.00 3.21
CA ASN A 191 25.06 -6.93 4.48
C ASN A 191 26.54 -6.56 4.27
N LEU A 192 27.02 -6.71 3.06
CA LEU A 192 28.35 -6.28 2.63
C LEU A 192 28.14 -5.28 1.51
N VAL A 193 28.82 -4.15 1.61
CA VAL A 193 28.84 -3.20 0.50
C VAL A 193 29.36 -3.97 -0.71
N ASP A 194 28.53 -4.08 -1.72
CA ASP A 194 28.89 -4.80 -2.94
C ASP A 194 30.03 -4.09 -3.65
N PHE A 195 31.21 -4.66 -3.55
CA PHE A 195 32.38 -4.15 -4.22
C PHE A 195 32.29 -4.18 -5.74
N LEU A 196 31.44 -5.08 -6.28
CA LEU A 196 31.36 -5.30 -7.71
C LEU A 196 30.34 -4.37 -8.38
N ASN A 197 29.20 -4.11 -7.73
CA ASN A 197 28.13 -3.30 -8.31
C ASN A 197 27.87 -1.99 -7.59
N GLY A 198 28.43 -1.79 -6.38
CA GLY A 198 28.25 -0.57 -5.61
C GLY A 198 26.83 -0.28 -5.18
N SER A 199 25.96 -1.30 -5.08
CA SER A 199 24.57 -1.14 -4.65
C SER A 199 24.35 -1.59 -3.22
N SER A 200 23.38 -0.94 -2.54
CA SER A 200 22.97 -1.31 -1.20
C SER A 200 21.89 -2.41 -1.18
N PHE A 201 21.55 -2.98 -2.33
CA PHE A 201 20.55 -4.05 -2.46
C PHE A 201 21.08 -5.25 -3.27
N VAL A 202 20.58 -6.44 -2.95
CA VAL A 202 21.02 -7.72 -3.53
C VAL A 202 20.47 -7.92 -4.94
N MET A 203 19.16 -7.65 -5.11
CA MET A 203 18.45 -7.92 -6.36
C MET A 203 17.74 -6.66 -6.86
N ARG A 204 17.86 -6.44 -8.15
CA ARG A 204 17.08 -5.43 -8.87
C ARG A 204 16.20 -6.12 -9.91
N PRO A 205 14.89 -6.26 -9.64
CA PRO A 205 13.98 -6.81 -10.63
C PRO A 205 13.94 -5.91 -11.87
N PRO A 206 13.68 -6.47 -13.06
CA PRO A 206 13.50 -5.66 -14.28
C PRO A 206 12.26 -4.78 -14.13
N PRO A 207 12.24 -3.58 -14.76
CA PRO A 207 11.09 -2.66 -14.68
C PRO A 207 9.74 -3.31 -15.03
N ASP A 208 9.75 -4.21 -16.00
CA ASP A 208 8.54 -4.90 -16.48
C ASP A 208 7.95 -5.88 -15.43
N ALA A 209 8.72 -6.25 -14.40
CA ALA A 209 8.26 -7.11 -13.31
C ALA A 209 7.79 -6.32 -12.08
N LEU A 210 7.87 -4.98 -12.11
CA LEU A 210 7.45 -4.14 -11.01
C LEU A 210 6.01 -3.68 -11.21
N ALA A 211 5.15 -3.99 -10.26
CA ALA A 211 3.81 -3.44 -10.19
C ALA A 211 3.86 -2.00 -9.68
N GLU A 212 4.61 -1.76 -8.62
CA GLU A 212 4.79 -0.44 -8.01
C GLU A 212 6.04 -0.41 -7.12
N PHE A 213 6.51 0.79 -6.83
CA PHE A 213 7.63 1.06 -5.95
C PHE A 213 7.22 2.13 -4.94
N ASN A 214 7.19 1.75 -3.66
CA ASN A 214 6.86 2.68 -2.58
C ASN A 214 8.15 3.19 -1.94
N LEU A 215 8.40 4.49 -2.05
CA LEU A 215 9.51 5.17 -1.41
C LEU A 215 9.00 5.95 -0.21
N GLN A 216 9.49 5.61 0.98
CA GLN A 216 9.21 6.34 2.22
C GLN A 216 10.47 7.03 2.70
N THR A 217 10.42 8.35 2.86
CA THR A 217 11.57 9.17 3.24
C THR A 217 11.59 9.54 4.72
N SER A 218 10.45 9.54 5.40
CA SER A 218 10.36 9.77 6.85
C SER A 218 9.03 9.29 7.42
N ASN A 219 8.98 9.18 8.76
CA ASN A 219 7.79 8.76 9.52
C ASN A 219 7.21 7.41 9.06
N PHE A 220 8.07 6.52 8.59
CA PHE A 220 7.66 5.16 8.22
C PHE A 220 7.21 4.37 9.45
N SER A 221 6.42 3.32 9.22
CA SER A 221 5.93 2.43 10.28
C SER A 221 7.10 1.72 10.97
N ALA A 222 6.92 1.38 12.26
CA ALA A 222 7.88 0.58 13.02
C ALA A 222 7.97 -0.89 12.57
N GLU A 223 7.27 -1.25 11.52
CA GLU A 223 7.35 -2.56 10.87
C GLU A 223 8.62 -2.69 10.00
N PHE A 224 9.32 -1.57 9.73
CA PHE A 224 10.48 -1.48 8.84
C PHE A 224 11.73 -1.03 9.59
#